data_98cd276fc1c566c3d6239d6bf2025cdc
#
_entry.id   98cd276fc1c566c3d6239d6bf2025cdc
#
_cell.length_a   1.000
_cell.length_b   1.000
_cell.length_c   1.000
_cell.angle_alpha   90.00
_cell.angle_beta   90.00
_cell.angle_gamma   90.00
#
_symmetry.space_group_name_H-M   'P 1'
#
loop_
_entity.id
_entity.type
_entity.pdbx_description
1 polymer ?
#
loop_
_entity_poly.entity_id
_entity_poly.type
_entity_poly.pdbx_seq_one_letter_code
_entity_poly.pdbx_strand_id
1 'polypeptide(L)'
;EATLTGESDIEMGGGNLAWAGGYQYRWWDSQYNPTGDNRVDGPQNSPFVFLGVSQESYIETRVWSLFGEVLLPISENTTMTIGARHEDYGLDSITKPKLSIISDVSDKVTLRASYEQVFRVPSIPTQSSYSLELYAPAGEYIQIETPVPSSLTPEESTNIGFGVIVRPSDQLTVNVDYYSLALEGPFNREASTCACSDKITATGAL
;
A
#
# COMPACT_ATOMS: atom_id res chain seq x y z
N GLU A 1 -17.41 6.52 -6.00
CA GLU A 1 -17.34 6.76 -4.55
C GLU A 1 -18.59 7.49 -4.08
N ALA A 2 -19.12 7.09 -2.92
CA ALA A 2 -20.20 7.77 -2.23
C ALA A 2 -19.81 7.92 -0.75
N THR A 3 -20.03 9.12 -0.21
CA THR A 3 -19.74 9.43 1.18
C THR A 3 -20.96 10.13 1.80
N LEU A 4 -21.29 9.72 3.00
CA LEU A 4 -22.33 10.32 3.84
C LEU A 4 -21.68 10.83 5.11
N THR A 5 -22.12 11.99 5.56
CA THR A 5 -21.70 12.60 6.82
C THR A 5 -22.89 13.10 7.59
N GLY A 6 -22.80 13.10 8.89
CA GLY A 6 -23.89 13.59 9.74
C GLY A 6 -23.45 13.79 11.18
N GLU A 7 -24.33 14.44 11.91
CA GLU A 7 -24.27 14.54 13.37
C GLU A 7 -25.37 13.68 13.98
N SER A 8 -25.13 13.17 15.16
CA SER A 8 -26.08 12.39 15.95
C SER A 8 -26.61 13.26 17.07
N ASP A 9 -27.81 12.96 17.56
CA ASP A 9 -28.37 13.57 18.77
C ASP A 9 -27.71 13.10 20.09
N ILE A 10 -26.64 12.27 19.94
CA ILE A 10 -25.86 11.81 21.11
C ILE A 10 -24.93 12.96 21.51
N GLU A 11 -25.27 13.61 22.62
CA GLU A 11 -24.50 14.69 23.22
C GLU A 11 -23.40 14.11 24.13
N MET A 12 -22.20 14.62 23.97
CA MET A 12 -21.00 14.31 24.76
C MET A 12 -20.51 15.56 25.48
N GLY A 13 -19.44 15.46 26.26
CA GLY A 13 -18.93 16.58 27.02
C GLY A 13 -18.45 17.80 26.19
N GLY A 14 -18.17 17.63 24.90
CA GLY A 14 -17.73 18.69 23.99
C GLY A 14 -18.69 18.95 22.83
N GLY A 15 -19.90 18.37 22.83
CA GLY A 15 -20.89 18.55 21.77
C GLY A 15 -21.42 17.23 21.21
N ASN A 16 -22.08 17.30 20.06
CA ASN A 16 -22.68 16.14 19.43
C ASN A 16 -21.64 15.25 18.74
N LEU A 17 -21.88 13.95 18.79
CA LEU A 17 -21.11 12.98 18.02
C LEU A 17 -21.34 13.22 16.53
N ALA A 18 -20.25 13.31 15.76
CA ALA A 18 -20.29 13.37 14.31
C ALA A 18 -19.76 12.09 13.68
N TRP A 19 -20.25 11.75 12.50
CA TRP A 19 -19.85 10.55 11.78
C TRP A 19 -19.71 10.79 10.29
N ALA A 20 -18.85 9.98 9.68
CA ALA A 20 -18.73 9.85 8.24
C ALA A 20 -18.66 8.38 7.88
N GLY A 21 -19.24 8.03 6.75
CA GLY A 21 -19.15 6.68 6.22
C GLY A 21 -19.28 6.69 4.70
N GLY A 22 -18.65 5.74 4.05
CA GLY A 22 -18.68 5.72 2.61
C GLY A 22 -18.34 4.39 1.99
N TYR A 23 -18.65 4.32 0.71
CA TYR A 23 -18.38 3.21 -0.18
C TYR A 23 -17.55 3.69 -1.35
N GLN A 24 -16.54 2.93 -1.72
CA GLN A 24 -15.71 3.18 -2.89
C GLN A 24 -15.62 1.91 -3.72
N TYR A 25 -15.82 2.04 -5.03
CA TYR A 25 -15.53 1.01 -6.01
C TYR A 25 -14.49 1.55 -6.98
N ARG A 26 -13.41 0.79 -7.17
CA ARG A 26 -12.32 1.09 -8.10
C ARG A 26 -12.18 -0.07 -9.07
N TRP A 27 -12.02 0.26 -10.32
CA TRP A 27 -11.77 -0.69 -11.37
C TRP A 27 -10.74 -0.09 -12.31
N TRP A 28 -9.75 -0.88 -12.66
CA TRP A 28 -8.77 -0.55 -13.69
C TRP A 28 -8.23 -1.81 -14.34
N ASP A 29 -7.80 -1.66 -15.58
CA ASP A 29 -7.11 -2.68 -16.35
C ASP A 29 -5.81 -2.09 -16.93
N SER A 30 -4.83 -2.95 -17.12
CA SER A 30 -3.57 -2.64 -17.76
C SER A 30 -3.20 -3.75 -18.71
N GLN A 31 -2.91 -3.41 -19.95
CA GLN A 31 -2.50 -4.35 -20.98
C GLN A 31 -1.13 -3.94 -21.50
N TYR A 32 -0.21 -4.88 -21.53
CA TYR A 32 1.10 -4.73 -22.13
C TYR A 32 1.23 -5.71 -23.30
N ASN A 33 1.39 -5.17 -24.52
CA ASN A 33 1.55 -5.92 -25.75
C ASN A 33 2.91 -5.60 -26.38
N PRO A 34 3.95 -6.43 -26.14
CA PRO A 34 5.22 -6.27 -26.82
C PRO A 34 5.05 -6.48 -28.33
N THR A 35 5.71 -5.67 -29.13
CA THR A 35 5.64 -5.75 -30.60
C THR A 35 6.97 -6.18 -31.20
N GLY A 36 6.89 -6.82 -32.37
CA GLY A 36 8.08 -7.21 -33.13
C GLY A 36 8.90 -8.31 -32.45
N ASP A 37 10.20 -8.18 -32.56
CA ASP A 37 11.17 -9.19 -32.16
C ASP A 37 11.39 -9.29 -30.64
N ASN A 38 10.72 -8.44 -29.86
CA ASN A 38 10.83 -8.44 -28.39
C ASN A 38 9.84 -9.40 -27.70
N ARG A 39 9.09 -10.17 -28.47
CA ARG A 39 8.16 -11.16 -27.93
C ARG A 39 8.87 -12.45 -27.59
N VAL A 40 8.50 -13.11 -26.48
CA VAL A 40 9.01 -14.44 -26.10
C VAL A 40 8.75 -15.48 -27.19
N ASP A 41 7.63 -15.40 -27.89
CA ASP A 41 7.21 -16.26 -28.99
C ASP A 41 7.55 -15.73 -30.38
N GLY A 42 8.27 -14.61 -30.44
CA GLY A 42 8.72 -13.99 -31.69
C GLY A 42 9.98 -14.65 -32.26
N PRO A 43 10.42 -14.21 -33.47
CA PRO A 43 11.67 -14.72 -34.06
C PRO A 43 12.85 -14.36 -33.15
N GLN A 44 13.64 -15.34 -32.76
CA GLN A 44 14.78 -15.22 -31.85
C GLN A 44 15.98 -14.45 -32.45
N ASN A 45 15.78 -13.75 -33.57
CA ASN A 45 16.81 -13.02 -34.31
C ASN A 45 16.80 -11.52 -34.04
N SER A 46 16.18 -11.07 -32.95
CA SER A 46 16.15 -9.65 -32.61
C SER A 46 17.56 -9.11 -32.33
N PRO A 47 17.96 -8.00 -32.97
CA PRO A 47 19.19 -7.32 -32.60
C PRO A 47 19.16 -6.75 -31.17
N PHE A 48 17.99 -6.78 -30.53
CA PHE A 48 17.75 -6.27 -29.18
C PHE A 48 17.56 -7.38 -28.14
N VAL A 49 17.95 -8.62 -28.44
CA VAL A 49 17.87 -9.76 -27.49
C VAL A 49 18.53 -9.44 -26.15
N PHE A 50 19.56 -8.61 -26.14
CA PHE A 50 20.24 -8.17 -24.91
C PHE A 50 19.37 -7.27 -24.00
N LEU A 51 18.27 -6.71 -24.52
CA LEU A 51 17.29 -5.93 -23.72
C LEU A 51 16.22 -6.83 -23.07
N GLY A 52 16.28 -8.13 -23.35
CA GLY A 52 15.30 -9.10 -22.90
C GLY A 52 14.10 -9.24 -23.83
N VAL A 53 13.39 -10.30 -23.66
CA VAL A 53 12.13 -10.59 -24.35
C VAL A 53 10.98 -10.49 -23.35
N SER A 54 9.83 -10.05 -23.83
CA SER A 54 8.66 -9.82 -23.00
C SER A 54 7.47 -10.60 -23.51
N GLN A 55 6.65 -11.06 -22.57
CA GLN A 55 5.37 -11.67 -22.89
C GLN A 55 4.25 -10.64 -22.79
N GLU A 56 3.21 -10.84 -23.57
CA GLU A 56 1.96 -10.11 -23.39
C GLU A 56 1.44 -10.29 -21.97
N SER A 57 1.04 -9.20 -21.33
CA SER A 57 0.44 -9.28 -20.01
C SER A 57 -0.82 -8.44 -19.91
N TYR A 58 -1.76 -8.96 -19.15
CA TYR A 58 -3.01 -8.30 -18.82
C TYR A 58 -3.23 -8.33 -17.32
N ILE A 59 -3.55 -7.20 -16.74
CA ILE A 59 -3.86 -7.05 -15.32
C ILE A 59 -5.22 -6.38 -15.22
N GLU A 60 -6.16 -7.03 -14.57
CA GLU A 60 -7.45 -6.45 -14.22
C GLU A 60 -7.57 -6.43 -12.71
N THR A 61 -7.94 -5.28 -12.16
CA THR A 61 -8.12 -5.12 -10.72
C THR A 61 -9.47 -4.48 -10.44
N ARG A 62 -10.21 -5.10 -9.55
CA ARG A 62 -11.49 -4.62 -9.04
C ARG A 62 -11.42 -4.61 -7.53
N VAL A 63 -11.69 -3.47 -6.95
CA VAL A 63 -11.60 -3.28 -5.51
C VAL A 63 -12.84 -2.54 -5.05
N TRP A 64 -13.50 -3.07 -4.04
CA TRP A 64 -14.52 -2.32 -3.32
C TRP A 64 -14.09 -2.10 -1.88
N SER A 65 -14.52 -1.00 -1.33
CA SER A 65 -14.15 -0.60 0.03
C SER A 65 -15.34 0.00 0.76
N LEU A 66 -15.43 -0.33 2.04
CA LEU A 66 -16.28 0.36 3.00
C LEU A 66 -15.40 1.06 4.02
N PHE A 67 -15.73 2.29 4.36
CA PHE A 67 -15.02 3.02 5.39
C PHE A 67 -15.99 3.80 6.25
N GLY A 68 -15.59 4.02 7.48
CA GLY A 68 -16.35 4.82 8.42
C GLY A 68 -15.47 5.40 9.50
N GLU A 69 -15.87 6.56 9.99
CA GLU A 69 -15.23 7.20 11.14
C GLU A 69 -16.27 7.91 12.01
N VAL A 70 -15.96 7.98 13.28
CA VAL A 70 -16.76 8.66 14.29
C VAL A 70 -15.85 9.64 15.02
N LEU A 71 -16.30 10.88 15.11
CA LEU A 71 -15.67 11.94 15.87
C LEU A 71 -16.43 12.07 17.19
N LEU A 72 -15.71 11.90 18.28
CA LEU A 72 -16.18 11.88 19.64
C LEU A 72 -15.64 13.12 20.37
N PRO A 73 -16.45 14.16 20.57
CA PRO A 73 -16.08 15.31 21.39
C PRO A 73 -16.20 14.94 22.89
N ILE A 74 -15.15 14.33 23.44
CA ILE A 74 -15.12 13.79 24.81
C ILE A 74 -15.37 14.88 25.85
N SER A 75 -14.78 16.06 25.61
CA SER A 75 -14.95 17.26 26.39
C SER A 75 -14.77 18.49 25.50
N GLU A 76 -15.02 19.69 26.04
CA GLU A 76 -14.79 20.96 25.31
C GLU A 76 -13.36 21.08 24.74
N ASN A 77 -12.39 20.43 25.39
CA ASN A 77 -10.98 20.52 25.06
C ASN A 77 -10.39 19.23 24.46
N THR A 78 -11.18 18.16 24.34
CA THR A 78 -10.68 16.85 23.92
C THR A 78 -11.58 16.21 22.90
N THR A 79 -11.01 15.92 21.73
CA THR A 79 -11.69 15.21 20.65
C THR A 79 -10.94 13.94 20.30
N MET A 80 -11.69 12.85 20.10
CA MET A 80 -11.16 11.57 19.64
C MET A 80 -11.85 11.19 18.33
N THR A 81 -11.07 10.64 17.40
CA THR A 81 -11.60 10.07 16.15
C THR A 81 -11.27 8.59 16.11
N ILE A 82 -12.28 7.76 15.85
CA ILE A 82 -12.13 6.32 15.63
C ILE A 82 -12.65 6.03 14.23
N GLY A 83 -11.87 5.31 13.45
CA GLY A 83 -12.26 4.93 12.11
C GLY A 83 -11.77 3.53 11.75
N ALA A 84 -12.37 2.97 10.70
CA ALA A 84 -11.92 1.73 10.08
C ALA A 84 -12.21 1.77 8.58
N ARG A 85 -11.36 1.07 7.83
CA ARG A 85 -11.55 0.81 6.40
C ARG A 85 -11.45 -0.69 6.14
N HIS A 86 -12.45 -1.21 5.47
CA HIS A 86 -12.47 -2.56 4.91
C HIS A 86 -12.31 -2.47 3.40
N GLU A 87 -11.45 -3.30 2.84
CA GLU A 87 -11.21 -3.35 1.40
C GLU A 87 -11.13 -4.81 0.94
N ASP A 88 -11.90 -5.14 -0.11
CA ASP A 88 -11.86 -6.42 -0.80
C ASP A 88 -11.31 -6.17 -2.21
N TYR A 89 -10.24 -6.87 -2.56
CA TYR A 89 -9.54 -6.77 -3.83
C TYR A 89 -9.66 -8.04 -4.68
N GLY A 90 -10.63 -8.90 -4.34
CA GLY A 90 -11.02 -10.07 -5.13
C GLY A 90 -10.23 -11.35 -4.83
N LEU A 91 -9.02 -11.25 -4.32
CA LEU A 91 -8.20 -12.40 -3.89
C LEU A 91 -8.29 -12.59 -2.37
N ASP A 92 -8.44 -11.51 -1.66
CA ASP A 92 -8.52 -11.46 -0.20
C ASP A 92 -9.16 -10.14 0.22
N SER A 93 -9.39 -9.96 1.51
CA SER A 93 -9.91 -8.74 2.09
C SER A 93 -9.13 -8.33 3.33
N ILE A 94 -9.11 -7.04 3.61
CA ILE A 94 -8.38 -6.51 4.74
C ILE A 94 -9.16 -5.41 5.45
N THR A 95 -9.05 -5.36 6.78
CA THR A 95 -9.67 -4.30 7.59
C THR A 95 -8.60 -3.66 8.47
N LYS A 96 -8.51 -2.33 8.40
CA LYS A 96 -7.52 -1.56 9.17
C LYS A 96 -8.18 -0.45 9.97
N PRO A 97 -7.83 -0.35 11.26
CA PRO A 97 -8.33 0.68 12.16
C PRO A 97 -7.49 1.94 12.13
N LYS A 98 -8.10 3.04 12.54
CA LYS A 98 -7.47 4.31 12.83
C LYS A 98 -8.03 4.87 14.14
N LEU A 99 -7.16 5.41 14.96
CA LEU A 99 -7.49 6.12 16.20
C LEU A 99 -6.67 7.38 16.28
N SER A 100 -7.29 8.50 16.63
CA SER A 100 -6.57 9.72 16.96
C SER A 100 -7.24 10.46 18.09
N ILE A 101 -6.45 11.17 18.86
CA ILE A 101 -6.91 12.03 19.94
C ILE A 101 -6.12 13.33 19.91
N ILE A 102 -6.83 14.42 20.12
CA ILE A 102 -6.26 15.75 20.35
C ILE A 102 -6.89 16.35 21.60
N SER A 103 -6.07 16.94 22.44
CA SER A 103 -6.51 17.52 23.70
C SER A 103 -5.77 18.80 24.02
N ASP A 104 -6.50 19.87 24.21
CA ASP A 104 -6.00 21.14 24.75
C ASP A 104 -5.93 21.03 26.29
N VAL A 105 -4.76 20.61 26.79
CA VAL A 105 -4.54 20.42 28.24
C VAL A 105 -4.55 21.76 28.99
N SER A 106 -4.20 22.81 28.30
CA SER A 106 -4.28 24.20 28.75
C SER A 106 -4.32 25.14 27.56
N ASP A 107 -4.58 26.44 27.79
CA ASP A 107 -4.56 27.46 26.75
C ASP A 107 -3.25 27.53 25.95
N LYS A 108 -2.18 26.95 26.53
CA LYS A 108 -0.83 26.98 25.94
C LYS A 108 -0.31 25.65 25.46
N VAL A 109 -0.98 24.53 25.79
CA VAL A 109 -0.47 23.18 25.53
C VAL A 109 -1.55 22.33 24.92
N THR A 110 -1.29 21.84 23.72
CA THR A 110 -2.10 20.82 23.02
C THR A 110 -1.29 19.53 22.92
N LEU A 111 -1.88 18.43 23.27
CA LEU A 111 -1.36 17.09 23.05
C LEU A 111 -2.11 16.41 21.89
N ARG A 112 -1.40 15.62 21.12
CA ARG A 112 -2.00 14.77 20.08
C ARG A 112 -1.36 13.40 20.06
N ALA A 113 -2.16 12.39 19.81
CA ALA A 113 -1.68 11.04 19.60
C ALA A 113 -2.48 10.38 18.48
N SER A 114 -1.84 9.48 17.73
CA SER A 114 -2.48 8.71 16.68
C SER A 114 -1.93 7.30 16.62
N TYR A 115 -2.80 6.39 16.25
CA TYR A 115 -2.50 5.02 15.89
C TYR A 115 -3.26 4.70 14.61
N GLU A 116 -2.55 4.21 13.61
CA GLU A 116 -3.14 3.88 12.32
C GLU A 116 -2.48 2.62 11.77
N GLN A 117 -3.27 1.71 11.25
CA GLN A 117 -2.79 0.65 10.39
C GLN A 117 -3.18 0.95 8.96
N VAL A 118 -2.21 0.85 8.07
CA VAL A 118 -2.41 1.02 6.63
C VAL A 118 -1.92 -0.21 5.88
N PHE A 119 -2.34 -0.37 4.65
CA PHE A 119 -1.95 -1.48 3.81
C PHE A 119 -1.79 -1.05 2.36
N ARG A 120 -1.01 -1.82 1.62
CA ARG A 120 -0.88 -1.71 0.18
C ARG A 120 -1.11 -3.06 -0.47
N VAL A 121 -2.12 -3.13 -1.33
CA VAL A 121 -2.41 -4.34 -2.11
C VAL A 121 -1.47 -4.41 -3.30
N PRO A 122 -0.82 -5.55 -3.57
CA PRO A 122 0.02 -5.71 -4.75
C PRO A 122 -0.81 -5.73 -6.03
N SER A 123 -0.25 -5.19 -7.10
CA SER A 123 -0.75 -5.46 -8.44
C SER A 123 -0.28 -6.84 -8.87
N ILE A 124 -1.20 -7.78 -9.02
CA ILE A 124 -0.87 -9.17 -9.39
C ILE A 124 -1.06 -9.30 -10.91
N PRO A 125 0.02 -9.58 -11.67
CA PRO A 125 -0.13 -9.90 -13.08
C PRO A 125 -0.90 -11.21 -13.24
N THR A 126 -1.69 -11.31 -14.31
CA THR A 126 -2.49 -12.51 -14.62
C THR A 126 -1.68 -13.60 -15.33
N GLN A 127 -0.46 -13.26 -15.76
CA GLN A 127 0.44 -14.16 -16.49
C GLN A 127 1.87 -14.00 -15.98
N SER A 128 2.65 -15.09 -16.09
CA SER A 128 4.09 -15.06 -15.84
C SER A 128 4.77 -14.06 -16.77
N SER A 129 5.80 -13.39 -16.27
CA SER A 129 6.67 -12.54 -17.06
C SER A 129 7.99 -13.24 -17.34
N TYR A 130 8.57 -12.93 -18.50
CA TYR A 130 9.87 -13.46 -18.91
C TYR A 130 10.83 -12.31 -19.13
N SER A 131 12.08 -12.50 -18.71
CA SER A 131 13.18 -11.60 -18.99
C SER A 131 14.41 -12.37 -19.41
N LEU A 132 15.26 -11.76 -20.23
CA LEU A 132 16.57 -12.31 -20.55
C LEU A 132 17.61 -11.58 -19.70
N GLU A 133 18.32 -12.27 -18.86
CA GLU A 133 19.31 -11.69 -17.97
C GLU A 133 20.68 -12.35 -18.15
N LEU A 134 21.76 -11.55 -18.02
CA LEU A 134 23.12 -12.08 -18.06
C LEU A 134 23.40 -12.83 -16.75
N TYR A 135 23.63 -14.11 -16.86
CA TYR A 135 24.11 -14.93 -15.75
C TYR A 135 25.64 -14.84 -15.64
N ALA A 136 26.11 -13.92 -14.84
CA ALA A 136 27.53 -13.57 -14.73
C ALA A 136 28.46 -14.77 -14.44
N PRO A 137 28.11 -15.76 -13.58
CA PRO A 137 28.99 -16.91 -13.34
C PRO A 137 29.28 -17.77 -14.56
N ALA A 138 28.36 -17.83 -15.52
CA ALA A 138 28.53 -18.58 -16.76
C ALA A 138 28.92 -17.70 -17.95
N GLY A 139 28.77 -16.38 -17.84
CA GLY A 139 28.98 -15.44 -18.94
C GLY A 139 27.93 -15.55 -20.06
N GLU A 140 26.80 -16.17 -19.75
CA GLU A 140 25.74 -16.45 -20.72
C GLU A 140 24.46 -15.73 -20.38
N TYR A 141 23.63 -15.43 -21.40
CA TYR A 141 22.28 -14.93 -21.19
C TYR A 141 21.34 -16.10 -20.93
N ILE A 142 20.57 -15.99 -19.87
CA ILE A 142 19.55 -16.97 -19.51
C ILE A 142 18.15 -16.32 -19.50
N GLN A 143 17.18 -17.10 -19.89
CA GLN A 143 15.78 -16.69 -19.76
C GLN A 143 15.31 -16.94 -18.34
N ILE A 144 14.84 -15.87 -17.69
CA ILE A 144 14.25 -15.94 -16.35
C ILE A 144 12.74 -15.80 -16.48
N GLU A 145 12.03 -16.79 -15.98
CA GLU A 145 10.59 -16.72 -15.81
C GLU A 145 10.29 -16.19 -14.40
N THR A 146 9.47 -15.15 -14.32
CA THR A 146 8.86 -14.72 -13.07
C THR A 146 7.42 -15.22 -13.06
N PRO A 147 7.13 -16.31 -12.32
CA PRO A 147 5.80 -16.88 -12.29
C PRO A 147 4.82 -15.92 -11.60
N VAL A 148 3.54 -16.08 -11.92
CA VAL A 148 2.48 -15.40 -11.18
C VAL A 148 2.46 -15.97 -9.76
N PRO A 149 2.57 -15.13 -8.73
CA PRO A 149 2.44 -15.61 -7.37
C PRO A 149 1.05 -16.19 -7.13
N SER A 150 0.97 -17.35 -6.51
CA SER A 150 -0.31 -17.98 -6.16
C SER A 150 -1.05 -17.25 -5.05
N SER A 151 -0.32 -16.50 -4.24
CA SER A 151 -0.87 -15.61 -3.21
C SER A 151 0.16 -14.53 -2.90
N LEU A 152 -0.30 -13.29 -2.82
CA LEU A 152 0.46 -12.17 -2.29
C LEU A 152 -0.37 -11.55 -1.17
N THR A 153 0.19 -11.54 0.02
CA THR A 153 -0.38 -10.80 1.14
C THR A 153 -0.10 -9.31 0.97
N PRO A 154 -1.01 -8.43 1.36
CA PRO A 154 -0.74 -7.00 1.36
C PRO A 154 0.49 -6.65 2.20
N GLU A 155 1.20 -5.60 1.80
CA GLU A 155 2.14 -4.93 2.70
C GLU A 155 1.33 -4.19 3.74
N GLU A 156 1.74 -4.28 4.98
CA GLU A 156 1.08 -3.63 6.10
C GLU A 156 2.03 -2.66 6.78
N SER A 157 1.51 -1.56 7.28
CA SER A 157 2.28 -0.63 8.11
C SER A 157 1.48 -0.22 9.33
N THR A 158 2.14 -0.24 10.47
CA THR A 158 1.63 0.32 11.71
C THR A 158 2.32 1.64 11.99
N ASN A 159 1.52 2.70 12.09
CA ASN A 159 1.99 4.06 12.31
C ASN A 159 1.53 4.52 13.70
N ILE A 160 2.46 4.99 14.51
CA ILE A 160 2.20 5.58 15.82
C ILE A 160 2.78 6.99 15.82
N GLY A 161 1.94 7.95 16.16
CA GLY A 161 2.33 9.36 16.29
C GLY A 161 2.02 9.90 17.67
N PHE A 162 2.88 10.73 18.19
CA PHE A 162 2.67 11.51 19.40
C PHE A 162 3.24 12.91 19.23
N GLY A 163 2.46 13.93 19.54
CA GLY A 163 2.88 15.32 19.37
C GLY A 163 2.47 16.23 20.52
N VAL A 164 3.28 17.23 20.75
CA VAL A 164 3.05 18.31 21.72
C VAL A 164 3.19 19.65 21.02
N ILE A 165 2.19 20.49 21.18
CA ILE A 165 2.23 21.87 20.70
C ILE A 165 2.25 22.78 21.93
N VAL A 166 3.25 23.62 22.03
CA VAL A 166 3.40 24.58 23.13
C VAL A 166 3.38 25.99 22.58
N ARG A 167 2.55 26.85 23.14
CA ARG A 167 2.40 28.28 22.80
C ARG A 167 2.81 29.14 24.01
N PRO A 168 4.15 29.33 24.22
CA PRO A 168 4.62 30.10 25.38
C PRO A 168 4.16 31.56 25.37
N SER A 169 3.99 32.13 24.18
CA SER A 169 3.46 33.48 23.94
C SER A 169 2.69 33.53 22.63
N ASP A 170 1.95 34.61 22.39
CA ASP A 170 1.17 34.80 21.15
C ASP A 170 2.04 34.85 19.88
N GLN A 171 3.34 35.06 20.04
CA GLN A 171 4.30 35.20 18.95
C GLN A 171 5.12 33.91 18.70
N LEU A 172 5.03 32.91 19.59
CA LEU A 172 5.83 31.72 19.51
C LEU A 172 4.99 30.47 19.67
N THR A 173 5.10 29.55 18.69
CA THR A 173 4.55 28.20 18.76
C THR A 173 5.68 27.20 18.51
N VAL A 174 5.81 26.22 19.40
CA VAL A 174 6.76 25.13 19.30
C VAL A 174 6.02 23.81 19.14
N ASN A 175 6.32 23.06 18.09
CA ASN A 175 5.78 21.73 17.84
C ASN A 175 6.90 20.70 17.98
N VAL A 176 6.63 19.65 18.73
CA VAL A 176 7.52 18.49 18.86
C VAL A 176 6.69 17.25 18.54
N ASP A 177 7.14 16.49 17.55
CA ASP A 177 6.49 15.27 17.11
C ASP A 177 7.44 14.09 17.15
N TYR A 178 6.95 12.99 17.70
CA TYR A 178 7.53 11.66 17.58
C TYR A 178 6.65 10.80 16.70
N TYR A 179 7.25 10.06 15.79
CA TYR A 179 6.54 9.06 15.00
C TYR A 179 7.34 7.77 14.91
N SER A 180 6.64 6.67 14.85
CA SER A 180 7.17 5.34 14.60
C SER A 180 6.38 4.69 13.47
N LEU A 181 7.09 4.12 12.52
CA LEU A 181 6.52 3.44 11.37
C LEU A 181 7.15 2.04 11.29
N ALA A 182 6.31 1.01 11.42
CA ALA A 182 6.71 -0.38 11.25
C ALA A 182 6.08 -0.92 9.97
N LEU A 183 6.89 -1.37 9.02
CA LEU A 183 6.46 -1.96 7.75
C LEU A 183 6.65 -3.47 7.82
N GLU A 184 5.61 -4.21 7.46
CA GLU A 184 5.59 -5.67 7.43
C GLU A 184 5.25 -6.17 6.03
N GLY A 185 5.88 -7.29 5.64
CA GLY A 185 5.62 -7.95 4.36
C GLY A 185 5.96 -7.15 3.11
N PRO A 186 7.08 -6.36 3.08
CA PRO A 186 7.39 -5.57 1.90
C PRO A 186 7.58 -6.48 0.68
N PHE A 187 6.98 -6.10 -0.46
CA PHE A 187 7.21 -6.79 -1.72
C PHE A 187 8.64 -6.56 -2.15
N ASN A 188 9.40 -7.65 -2.21
CA ASN A 188 10.76 -7.60 -2.68
C ASN A 188 10.94 -8.64 -3.80
N ARG A 189 11.56 -8.22 -4.90
CA ARG A 189 12.01 -9.15 -5.92
C ARG A 189 13.35 -9.73 -5.46
N GLU A 190 13.45 -11.04 -5.37
CA GLU A 190 14.72 -11.71 -5.14
C GLU A 190 15.69 -11.31 -6.28
N ALA A 191 16.82 -10.75 -5.94
CA ALA A 191 17.79 -10.36 -6.97
C ALA A 191 18.36 -11.62 -7.64
N SER A 192 18.46 -11.61 -8.96
CA SER A 192 19.05 -12.70 -9.75
C SER A 192 20.52 -13.00 -9.42
N THR A 193 21.17 -12.09 -8.70
CA THR A 193 22.54 -12.24 -8.18
C THR A 193 22.61 -13.06 -6.90
N CYS A 194 21.49 -13.44 -6.32
CA CYS A 194 21.52 -14.35 -5.19
C CYS A 194 22.06 -15.70 -5.69
N ALA A 195 23.13 -16.16 -5.11
CA ALA A 195 23.81 -17.42 -5.43
C ALA A 195 22.96 -18.66 -5.07
N CYS A 196 21.69 -18.61 -5.32
CA CYS A 196 20.76 -19.73 -5.19
C CYS A 196 20.86 -20.59 -6.46
N SER A 197 22.06 -21.12 -6.72
CA SER A 197 22.32 -22.03 -7.87
C SER A 197 21.34 -23.20 -7.95
N ASP A 198 20.69 -23.52 -6.84
CA ASP A 198 19.77 -24.63 -6.72
C ASP A 198 18.37 -24.32 -7.29
N LYS A 199 18.05 -23.05 -7.55
CA LYS A 199 16.75 -22.61 -8.08
C LYS A 199 16.79 -22.19 -9.55
N ILE A 200 17.97 -22.08 -10.14
CA ILE A 200 18.11 -21.74 -11.56
C ILE A 200 18.14 -23.04 -12.36
N THR A 201 17.00 -23.43 -12.87
CA THR A 201 16.96 -24.50 -13.88
C THR A 201 17.24 -23.83 -15.21
N ALA A 202 18.46 -24.01 -15.73
CA ALA A 202 18.78 -23.61 -17.09
C ALA A 202 17.98 -24.50 -18.06
N THR A 203 16.85 -24.02 -18.52
CA THR A 203 16.08 -24.64 -19.59
C THR A 203 16.52 -24.01 -20.91
N GLY A 204 17.50 -24.67 -21.55
CA GLY A 204 17.87 -24.38 -22.90
C GLY A 204 19.00 -23.38 -23.06
N ALA A 205 20.14 -23.82 -23.48
CA ALA A 205 21.09 -22.98 -24.22
C ALA A 205 20.44 -22.60 -25.56
N LEU A 206 20.43 -21.30 -25.85
CA LEU A 206 20.15 -20.79 -27.19
C LEU A 206 21.35 -21.07 -28.11
#